data_e06d396253a20e331035382d6af6bc1d
#
_entry.id   e06d396253a20e331035382d6af6bc1d
#
_cell.length_a   1.000
_cell.length_b   1.000
_cell.length_c   1.000
_cell.angle_alpha   90.00
_cell.angle_beta   90.00
_cell.angle_gamma   90.00
#
_symmetry.space_group_name_H-M   'P 1'
#
loop_
_entity.id
_entity.type
_entity.pdbx_description
1 polymer ?
#
loop_
_entity_poly.entity_id
_entity_poly.type
_entity_poly.pdbx_seq_one_letter_code
_entity_poly.pdbx_strand_id
1 'polypeptide(L)'
;MNFNRRNFLRGTGAMIALPALESIGFRRFLSAAPQLPPKRIMFMGIGYGVTAETWFPDIEDKGPAYKLPEGLKPLARHKKDFTIVQGCKHKFSKEAHWGSTFWLTGANKYGTPGQSFSNTISADQVAAAQFGKHSRYTSIQLSADPSDRNGHGLGDSLAWDQRGKPLSAWNSPLQTYMKLFGGDDMPIAQRRALLAEERSVLDSVMIEAKDMQRGLTKSDTDKLDEYFQSIRDIETRLSKAEQWMDVPKSRSPLDQPDKALVGRSEIEMMYKLMVSAILTDNTRVITYREPG
;
A
#
# COMPACT_ATOMS: atom_id res chain seq x y z
N MET A 1 34.49 -39.48 27.31
CA MET A 1 33.43 -38.54 27.77
C MET A 1 32.49 -39.29 28.68
N ASN A 2 32.55 -39.05 30.00
CA ASN A 2 31.64 -39.69 30.93
C ASN A 2 30.27 -39.01 30.87
N PHE A 3 29.30 -39.69 30.29
CA PHE A 3 27.90 -39.26 30.33
C PHE A 3 27.35 -39.42 31.73
N ASN A 4 27.23 -38.31 32.45
CA ASN A 4 26.66 -38.29 33.78
C ASN A 4 25.12 -38.25 33.69
N ARG A 5 24.40 -39.25 34.19
CA ARG A 5 22.93 -39.34 34.22
C ARG A 5 22.25 -38.08 34.76
N ARG A 6 22.90 -37.38 35.68
CA ARG A 6 22.40 -36.16 36.29
C ARG A 6 22.36 -34.96 35.28
N ASN A 7 23.31 -34.92 34.35
CA ASN A 7 23.34 -33.90 33.30
C ASN A 7 22.34 -34.20 32.18
N PHE A 8 22.10 -35.48 31.90
CA PHE A 8 21.05 -35.89 30.95
C PHE A 8 19.65 -35.53 31.45
N LEU A 9 19.33 -35.81 32.72
CA LEU A 9 18.03 -35.46 33.30
C LEU A 9 17.81 -33.96 33.47
N ARG A 10 18.87 -33.16 33.69
CA ARG A 10 18.79 -31.70 33.68
C ARG A 10 18.55 -31.15 32.27
N GLY A 11 19.16 -31.74 31.25
CA GLY A 11 18.95 -31.36 29.86
C GLY A 11 17.54 -31.70 29.37
N THR A 12 17.01 -32.87 29.72
CA THR A 12 15.62 -33.26 29.36
C THR A 12 14.56 -32.46 30.12
N GLY A 13 14.81 -32.15 31.40
CA GLY A 13 13.92 -31.30 32.21
C GLY A 13 13.84 -29.87 31.66
N ALA A 14 14.95 -29.32 31.20
CA ALA A 14 14.97 -28.01 30.53
C ALA A 14 14.24 -28.03 29.17
N MET A 15 14.31 -29.12 28.42
CA MET A 15 13.56 -29.27 27.15
C MET A 15 12.05 -29.43 27.38
N ILE A 16 11.61 -30.03 28.50
CA ILE A 16 10.18 -30.16 28.83
C ILE A 16 9.61 -28.86 29.40
N ALA A 17 10.44 -28.05 30.08
CA ALA A 17 10.01 -26.78 30.70
C ALA A 17 10.01 -25.58 29.74
N LEU A 18 10.53 -25.72 28.51
CA LEU A 18 10.70 -24.61 27.56
C LEU A 18 9.98 -24.79 26.22
N PRO A 19 8.77 -25.38 26.13
CA PRO A 19 8.08 -25.43 24.84
C PRO A 19 7.51 -24.07 24.41
N ALA A 20 7.61 -23.01 25.25
CA ALA A 20 6.95 -21.74 25.03
C ALA A 20 7.89 -20.55 24.75
N LEU A 21 9.19 -20.74 24.76
CA LEU A 21 10.12 -19.63 24.49
C LEU A 21 10.62 -19.67 23.05
N GLU A 22 9.77 -19.18 22.13
CA GLU A 22 10.12 -18.98 20.71
C GLU A 22 11.36 -18.08 20.50
N SER A 23 11.76 -17.32 21.50
CA SER A 23 12.89 -16.41 21.46
C SER A 23 14.25 -17.09 21.65
N ILE A 24 14.30 -18.36 22.11
CA ILE A 24 15.57 -19.10 22.31
C ILE A 24 15.79 -20.09 21.17
N GLY A 25 16.12 -19.59 19.97
CA GLY A 25 16.79 -20.37 18.93
C GLY A 25 16.03 -21.54 18.27
N PHE A 26 14.85 -21.92 18.76
CA PHE A 26 14.04 -23.03 18.23
C PHE A 26 13.37 -22.70 16.88
N ARG A 27 13.33 -21.44 16.46
CA ARG A 27 12.83 -21.05 15.13
C ARG A 27 13.51 -21.77 13.97
N ARG A 28 14.73 -22.27 14.15
CA ARG A 28 15.46 -23.00 13.10
C ARG A 28 14.96 -24.42 12.86
N PHE A 29 14.29 -25.02 13.82
CA PHE A 29 13.78 -26.40 13.70
C PHE A 29 12.31 -26.52 13.32
N LEU A 30 11.51 -25.45 13.55
CA LEU A 30 10.10 -25.38 13.15
C LEU A 30 9.90 -24.78 11.76
N SER A 31 10.96 -24.30 11.11
CA SER A 31 10.92 -23.66 9.80
C SER A 31 11.04 -24.63 8.62
N ALA A 32 10.62 -25.87 8.76
CA ALA A 32 10.69 -26.86 7.67
C ALA A 32 9.42 -26.94 6.82
N ALA A 33 8.37 -26.18 7.13
CA ALA A 33 7.27 -25.99 6.17
C ALA A 33 7.72 -24.96 5.11
N PRO A 34 7.64 -25.30 3.81
CA PRO A 34 7.94 -24.30 2.76
C PRO A 34 7.03 -23.10 2.98
N GLN A 35 7.61 -21.99 3.42
CA GLN A 35 6.86 -20.75 3.51
C GLN A 35 6.46 -20.36 2.07
N LEU A 36 5.18 -20.39 1.80
CA LEU A 36 4.67 -19.88 0.54
C LEU A 36 5.18 -18.43 0.36
N PRO A 37 5.64 -18.08 -0.84
CA PRO A 37 6.09 -16.72 -1.09
C PRO A 37 4.98 -15.72 -0.74
N PRO A 38 5.32 -14.58 -0.12
CA PRO A 38 4.30 -13.62 0.29
C PRO A 38 3.52 -13.13 -0.93
N LYS A 39 2.20 -13.07 -0.78
CA LYS A 39 1.33 -12.50 -1.82
C LYS A 39 1.61 -11.02 -1.97
N ARG A 40 1.67 -10.55 -3.21
CA ARG A 40 1.89 -9.16 -3.60
C ARG A 40 0.84 -8.77 -4.62
N ILE A 41 0.39 -7.53 -4.57
CA ILE A 41 -0.61 -7.02 -5.50
C ILE A 41 -0.24 -5.59 -5.92
N MET A 42 -0.44 -5.29 -7.20
CA MET A 42 -0.23 -3.97 -7.77
C MET A 42 -1.47 -3.59 -8.57
N PHE A 43 -1.98 -2.38 -8.32
CA PHE A 43 -3.06 -1.77 -9.08
C PHE A 43 -2.48 -0.62 -9.89
N MET A 44 -2.68 -0.67 -11.21
CA MET A 44 -2.13 0.32 -12.12
C MET A 44 -3.27 0.88 -12.96
N GLY A 45 -3.52 2.17 -12.86
CA GLY A 45 -4.62 2.84 -13.55
C GLY A 45 -4.12 3.89 -14.52
N ILE A 46 -4.60 3.81 -15.76
CA ILE A 46 -4.30 4.74 -16.84
C ILE A 46 -5.47 5.73 -16.95
N GLY A 47 -5.22 7.01 -16.70
CA GLY A 47 -6.27 8.02 -16.54
C GLY A 47 -7.13 8.22 -17.78
N TYR A 48 -6.53 8.23 -18.96
CA TYR A 48 -7.25 8.42 -20.24
C TYR A 48 -7.67 7.11 -20.91
N GLY A 49 -7.41 5.97 -20.25
CA GLY A 49 -7.70 4.66 -20.83
C GLY A 49 -6.69 4.24 -21.89
N VAL A 50 -7.12 3.38 -22.79
CA VAL A 50 -6.29 2.76 -23.82
C VAL A 50 -6.98 2.86 -25.18
N THR A 51 -6.21 2.87 -26.26
CA THR A 51 -6.74 2.80 -27.63
C THR A 51 -7.28 1.38 -27.84
N ALA A 52 -8.60 1.26 -27.96
CA ALA A 52 -9.28 -0.03 -27.97
C ALA A 52 -8.76 -0.97 -29.07
N GLU A 53 -8.55 -0.44 -30.27
CA GLU A 53 -8.12 -1.19 -31.45
C GLU A 53 -6.72 -1.80 -31.32
N THR A 54 -5.87 -1.17 -30.54
CA THR A 54 -4.48 -1.65 -30.32
C THR A 54 -4.30 -2.40 -29.03
N TRP A 55 -5.24 -2.30 -28.09
CA TRP A 55 -5.15 -2.91 -26.78
C TRP A 55 -5.97 -4.19 -26.62
N PHE A 56 -7.20 -4.22 -27.17
CA PHE A 56 -8.07 -5.37 -27.03
C PHE A 56 -7.99 -6.29 -28.24
N PRO A 57 -7.98 -7.62 -28.03
CA PRO A 57 -8.20 -8.57 -29.13
C PRO A 57 -9.62 -8.44 -29.65
N ASP A 58 -9.87 -9.02 -30.84
CA ASP A 58 -11.23 -9.16 -31.35
C ASP A 58 -12.10 -9.88 -30.31
N ILE A 59 -13.33 -9.41 -30.11
CA ILE A 59 -14.24 -9.95 -29.11
C ILE A 59 -14.62 -11.42 -29.36
N GLU A 60 -14.54 -11.86 -30.63
CA GLU A 60 -14.77 -13.26 -31.00
C GLU A 60 -13.52 -14.13 -30.86
N ASP A 61 -12.32 -13.51 -30.72
CA ASP A 61 -11.04 -14.23 -30.54
C ASP A 61 -10.81 -14.53 -29.07
N LYS A 62 -11.42 -15.58 -28.56
CA LYS A 62 -11.49 -15.97 -27.15
C LYS A 62 -10.55 -17.14 -26.82
N GLY A 63 -10.28 -17.30 -25.53
CA GLY A 63 -9.48 -18.41 -25.01
C GLY A 63 -7.97 -18.19 -25.17
N PRO A 64 -7.14 -19.18 -24.85
CA PRO A 64 -5.68 -19.01 -24.74
C PRO A 64 -4.98 -18.78 -26.09
N ALA A 65 -5.64 -19.11 -27.21
CA ALA A 65 -5.08 -18.97 -28.56
C ALA A 65 -5.31 -17.58 -29.18
N TYR A 66 -5.96 -16.64 -28.46
CA TYR A 66 -6.27 -15.32 -28.99
C TYR A 66 -5.04 -14.61 -29.60
N LYS A 67 -5.28 -13.82 -30.64
CA LYS A 67 -4.23 -13.02 -31.32
C LYS A 67 -3.91 -11.79 -30.47
N LEU A 68 -2.63 -11.66 -30.14
CA LEU A 68 -2.18 -10.53 -29.30
C LEU A 68 -2.28 -9.22 -30.09
N PRO A 69 -2.97 -8.18 -29.56
CA PRO A 69 -3.08 -6.87 -30.21
C PRO A 69 -1.72 -6.16 -30.32
N GLU A 70 -1.63 -5.18 -31.19
CA GLU A 70 -0.40 -4.42 -31.48
C GLU A 70 0.22 -3.82 -30.21
N GLY A 71 -0.57 -3.13 -29.40
CA GLY A 71 -0.11 -2.48 -28.16
C GLY A 71 0.39 -3.43 -27.11
N LEU A 72 0.00 -4.72 -27.17
CA LEU A 72 0.47 -5.76 -26.25
C LEU A 72 1.56 -6.65 -26.79
N LYS A 73 2.01 -6.46 -28.04
CA LYS A 73 3.13 -7.23 -28.63
C LYS A 73 4.40 -7.26 -27.77
N PRO A 74 4.82 -6.18 -27.09
CA PRO A 74 5.97 -6.23 -26.19
C PRO A 74 5.83 -7.25 -25.05
N LEU A 75 4.61 -7.64 -24.69
CA LEU A 75 4.30 -8.64 -23.66
C LEU A 75 4.15 -10.07 -24.22
N ALA A 76 4.46 -10.31 -25.48
CA ALA A 76 4.24 -11.61 -26.14
C ALA A 76 4.85 -12.79 -25.37
N ARG A 77 6.05 -12.63 -24.80
CA ARG A 77 6.72 -13.65 -23.97
C ARG A 77 5.94 -14.02 -22.70
N HIS A 78 5.10 -13.12 -22.22
CA HIS A 78 4.27 -13.24 -21.01
C HIS A 78 2.80 -13.56 -21.31
N LYS A 79 2.45 -13.87 -22.55
CA LYS A 79 1.05 -14.12 -22.95
C LYS A 79 0.34 -15.16 -22.09
N LYS A 80 1.08 -16.11 -21.52
CA LYS A 80 0.53 -17.13 -20.61
C LYS A 80 0.31 -16.65 -19.18
N ASP A 81 0.88 -15.50 -18.83
CA ASP A 81 0.97 -15.00 -17.47
C ASP A 81 -0.08 -13.93 -17.18
N PHE A 82 -0.87 -13.50 -18.17
CA PHE A 82 -1.90 -12.49 -18.00
C PHE A 82 -3.21 -12.84 -18.72
N THR A 83 -4.28 -12.19 -18.29
CA THR A 83 -5.62 -12.31 -18.88
C THR A 83 -6.13 -10.94 -19.28
N ILE A 84 -6.72 -10.82 -20.47
CA ILE A 84 -7.39 -9.60 -20.94
C ILE A 84 -8.88 -9.76 -20.66
N VAL A 85 -9.46 -8.79 -19.92
CA VAL A 85 -10.87 -8.75 -19.61
C VAL A 85 -11.49 -7.54 -20.30
N GLN A 86 -12.46 -7.75 -21.16
CA GLN A 86 -13.17 -6.70 -21.90
C GLN A 86 -14.57 -6.46 -21.36
N GLY A 87 -15.15 -5.31 -21.67
CA GLY A 87 -16.54 -5.00 -21.37
C GLY A 87 -16.81 -4.66 -19.90
N CYS A 88 -15.79 -4.58 -19.06
CA CYS A 88 -15.95 -4.12 -17.68
C CYS A 88 -16.23 -2.62 -17.65
N LYS A 89 -17.24 -2.22 -16.88
CA LYS A 89 -17.57 -0.82 -16.63
C LYS A 89 -18.04 -0.62 -15.20
N HIS A 90 -17.79 0.56 -14.67
CA HIS A 90 -18.32 0.96 -13.39
C HIS A 90 -19.76 1.46 -13.53
N LYS A 91 -20.71 0.86 -12.78
CA LYS A 91 -22.15 1.16 -12.90
C LYS A 91 -22.48 2.64 -12.66
N PHE A 92 -21.80 3.26 -11.70
CA PHE A 92 -22.12 4.60 -11.23
C PHE A 92 -21.18 5.69 -11.75
N SER A 93 -20.10 5.33 -12.43
CA SER A 93 -19.15 6.28 -13.02
C SER A 93 -19.57 6.57 -14.47
N LYS A 94 -20.30 7.67 -14.65
CA LYS A 94 -20.76 8.13 -15.97
C LYS A 94 -19.93 9.29 -16.53
N GLU A 95 -19.09 9.87 -15.70
CA GLU A 95 -18.28 11.06 -16.02
C GLU A 95 -16.81 10.64 -16.17
N ALA A 96 -16.19 10.94 -17.30
CA ALA A 96 -14.83 10.51 -17.61
C ALA A 96 -13.81 10.97 -16.55
N HIS A 97 -13.87 12.23 -16.12
CA HIS A 97 -12.93 12.80 -15.15
C HIS A 97 -13.06 12.23 -13.73
N TRP A 98 -14.19 11.61 -13.41
CA TRP A 98 -14.42 10.96 -12.10
C TRP A 98 -14.12 9.47 -12.08
N GLY A 99 -13.82 8.87 -13.22
CA GLY A 99 -13.59 7.43 -13.34
C GLY A 99 -12.49 6.93 -12.42
N SER A 100 -11.37 7.63 -12.35
CA SER A 100 -10.24 7.28 -11.47
C SER A 100 -10.60 7.30 -9.98
N THR A 101 -11.51 8.20 -9.57
CA THR A 101 -11.97 8.34 -8.19
C THR A 101 -12.69 7.08 -7.68
N PHE A 102 -13.41 6.39 -8.55
CA PHE A 102 -14.23 5.22 -8.18
C PHE A 102 -13.69 3.88 -8.69
N TRP A 103 -12.57 3.91 -9.37
CA TRP A 103 -12.04 2.72 -10.03
C TRP A 103 -11.78 1.56 -9.06
N LEU A 104 -11.16 1.82 -7.91
CA LEU A 104 -10.85 0.80 -6.91
C LEU A 104 -11.91 0.67 -5.79
N THR A 105 -12.92 1.54 -5.77
CA THR A 105 -13.94 1.50 -4.72
C THR A 105 -15.27 0.94 -5.20
N GLY A 106 -15.61 1.11 -6.48
CA GLY A 106 -16.91 0.75 -7.00
C GLY A 106 -18.08 1.58 -6.42
N ALA A 107 -17.78 2.68 -5.73
CA ALA A 107 -18.76 3.45 -4.98
C ALA A 107 -19.69 4.27 -5.90
N ASN A 108 -20.89 4.52 -5.40
CA ASN A 108 -21.81 5.49 -5.97
C ASN A 108 -21.59 6.86 -5.30
N LYS A 109 -21.01 7.82 -6.02
CA LYS A 109 -20.73 9.16 -5.45
C LYS A 109 -21.96 9.90 -4.93
N TYR A 110 -23.15 9.54 -5.40
CA TYR A 110 -24.45 10.08 -4.98
C TYR A 110 -25.21 9.15 -4.04
N GLY A 111 -24.52 8.14 -3.48
CA GLY A 111 -25.16 7.11 -2.65
C GLY A 111 -25.67 7.60 -1.30
N THR A 112 -25.11 8.71 -0.80
CA THR A 112 -25.52 9.29 0.50
C THR A 112 -26.41 10.51 0.24
N PRO A 113 -27.69 10.46 0.64
CA PRO A 113 -28.59 11.61 0.49
C PRO A 113 -28.05 12.86 1.21
N GLY A 114 -28.16 14.00 0.54
CA GLY A 114 -27.71 15.30 1.08
C GLY A 114 -26.19 15.55 0.98
N GLN A 115 -25.42 14.60 0.46
CA GLN A 115 -24.00 14.78 0.17
C GLN A 115 -23.76 14.94 -1.33
N SER A 116 -22.90 15.90 -1.70
CA SER A 116 -22.47 16.11 -3.09
C SER A 116 -21.48 15.06 -3.58
N PHE A 117 -20.85 14.34 -2.66
CA PHE A 117 -19.83 13.34 -2.93
C PHE A 117 -19.81 12.26 -1.84
N SER A 118 -19.70 11.00 -2.23
CA SER A 118 -19.53 9.85 -1.33
C SER A 118 -18.56 8.84 -1.95
N ASN A 119 -17.64 8.33 -1.15
CA ASN A 119 -16.74 7.24 -1.53
C ASN A 119 -16.56 6.26 -0.37
N THR A 120 -15.86 5.14 -0.61
CA THR A 120 -15.62 4.09 0.37
C THR A 120 -14.17 3.62 0.31
N ILE A 121 -13.80 2.66 1.14
CA ILE A 121 -12.49 2.02 1.09
C ILE A 121 -12.21 1.41 -0.29
N SER A 122 -11.00 1.60 -0.79
CA SER A 122 -10.54 1.01 -2.05
C SER A 122 -10.00 -0.41 -1.87
N ALA A 123 -10.06 -1.20 -2.93
CA ALA A 123 -9.64 -2.61 -2.95
C ALA A 123 -8.17 -2.81 -2.54
N ASP A 124 -7.29 -1.89 -2.91
CA ASP A 124 -5.88 -1.91 -2.51
C ASP A 124 -5.71 -1.74 -1.00
N GLN A 125 -6.54 -0.92 -0.34
CA GLN A 125 -6.49 -0.74 1.11
C GLN A 125 -7.05 -1.95 1.87
N VAL A 126 -8.05 -2.63 1.32
CA VAL A 126 -8.52 -3.93 1.84
C VAL A 126 -7.39 -4.96 1.74
N ALA A 127 -6.68 -5.02 0.60
CA ALA A 127 -5.52 -5.88 0.43
C ALA A 127 -4.37 -5.50 1.38
N ALA A 128 -4.12 -4.22 1.58
CA ALA A 128 -3.07 -3.69 2.46
C ALA A 128 -3.27 -4.11 3.92
N ALA A 129 -4.51 -4.12 4.39
CA ALA A 129 -4.86 -4.57 5.74
C ALA A 129 -4.46 -6.04 6.00
N GLN A 130 -4.36 -6.86 4.96
CA GLN A 130 -3.97 -8.27 5.05
C GLN A 130 -2.48 -8.48 4.73
N PHE A 131 -2.01 -7.97 3.59
CA PHE A 131 -0.67 -8.28 3.07
C PHE A 131 0.41 -7.36 3.62
N GLY A 132 0.06 -6.12 3.97
CA GLY A 132 0.99 -5.09 4.40
C GLY A 132 1.45 -5.17 5.87
N LYS A 133 0.98 -6.15 6.65
CA LYS A 133 1.27 -6.26 8.09
C LYS A 133 2.76 -6.40 8.39
N HIS A 134 3.48 -7.12 7.56
CA HIS A 134 4.87 -7.53 7.78
C HIS A 134 5.89 -6.75 6.93
N SER A 135 5.47 -5.74 6.18
CA SER A 135 6.34 -4.89 5.38
C SER A 135 6.50 -3.49 5.99
N ARG A 136 7.56 -2.78 5.64
CA ARG A 136 7.83 -1.43 6.16
C ARG A 136 6.66 -0.48 5.87
N TYR A 137 6.17 -0.49 4.63
CA TYR A 137 4.98 0.27 4.22
C TYR A 137 3.82 -0.69 4.04
N THR A 138 2.70 -0.41 4.69
CA THR A 138 1.47 -1.21 4.59
C THR A 138 0.98 -1.26 3.15
N SER A 139 1.01 -0.11 2.47
CA SER A 139 0.82 0.08 1.04
C SER A 139 1.59 1.31 0.58
N ILE A 140 1.84 1.42 -0.71
CA ILE A 140 2.44 2.60 -1.33
C ILE A 140 1.52 3.07 -2.43
N GLN A 141 1.18 4.35 -2.39
CA GLN A 141 0.43 5.04 -3.41
C GLN A 141 1.40 5.89 -4.22
N LEU A 142 1.34 5.73 -5.53
CA LEU A 142 2.17 6.44 -6.49
C LEU A 142 1.29 7.19 -7.48
N SER A 143 1.75 8.34 -7.92
CA SER A 143 1.08 9.17 -8.93
C SER A 143 2.13 9.90 -9.77
N ALA A 144 1.68 10.51 -10.86
CA ALA A 144 2.47 11.49 -11.58
C ALA A 144 2.57 12.82 -10.82
N ASP A 145 3.41 13.71 -11.32
CA ASP A 145 3.54 15.06 -10.78
C ASP A 145 2.17 15.76 -10.65
N PRO A 146 1.91 16.45 -9.55
CA PRO A 146 0.68 17.19 -9.33
C PRO A 146 0.32 18.26 -10.39
N SER A 147 1.30 18.75 -11.13
CA SER A 147 1.08 19.71 -12.22
C SER A 147 0.32 19.11 -13.41
N ASP A 148 0.32 17.77 -13.54
CA ASP A 148 -0.39 17.02 -14.59
C ASP A 148 -1.82 16.60 -14.17
N ARG A 149 -2.42 17.31 -13.23
CA ARG A 149 -3.73 16.97 -12.63
C ARG A 149 -4.95 17.31 -13.47
N ASN A 150 -4.79 17.81 -14.67
CA ASN A 150 -5.92 18.24 -15.48
C ASN A 150 -6.85 17.06 -15.80
N GLY A 151 -8.04 17.09 -15.21
CA GLY A 151 -9.14 16.20 -15.55
C GLY A 151 -9.27 14.91 -14.74
N HIS A 152 -8.63 14.77 -13.61
CA HIS A 152 -8.57 13.48 -12.88
C HIS A 152 -9.33 13.47 -11.55
N GLY A 153 -10.54 13.75 -11.40
CA GLY A 153 -11.31 13.54 -10.19
C GLY A 153 -10.65 14.05 -8.89
N LEU A 154 -11.17 13.63 -7.74
CA LEU A 154 -10.63 14.00 -6.44
C LEU A 154 -9.45 13.10 -6.02
N GLY A 155 -8.47 13.72 -5.35
CA GLY A 155 -7.28 13.05 -4.83
C GLY A 155 -6.17 12.88 -5.85
N ASP A 156 -4.96 12.67 -5.36
CA ASP A 156 -3.74 12.48 -6.14
C ASP A 156 -3.36 10.99 -6.28
N SER A 157 -4.15 10.07 -5.72
CA SER A 157 -4.00 8.64 -5.87
C SER A 157 -5.32 7.96 -6.24
N LEU A 158 -5.26 6.65 -6.55
CA LEU A 158 -6.43 5.81 -6.76
C LEU A 158 -6.95 5.19 -5.46
N ALA A 159 -6.24 5.40 -4.35
CA ALA A 159 -6.47 4.76 -3.07
C ALA A 159 -7.31 5.62 -2.13
N TRP A 160 -8.24 4.97 -1.42
CA TRP A 160 -9.19 5.60 -0.52
C TRP A 160 -9.24 4.84 0.81
N ASP A 161 -9.25 5.56 1.91
CA ASP A 161 -9.36 4.99 3.25
C ASP A 161 -10.78 4.45 3.55
N GLN A 162 -10.95 3.87 4.75
CA GLN A 162 -12.24 3.31 5.18
C GLN A 162 -13.37 4.35 5.24
N ARG A 163 -13.05 5.64 5.31
CA ARG A 163 -14.00 6.75 5.38
C ARG A 163 -14.28 7.39 4.02
N GLY A 164 -13.71 6.83 2.95
CA GLY A 164 -13.82 7.42 1.63
C GLY A 164 -13.04 8.72 1.48
N LYS A 165 -11.92 8.87 2.18
CA LYS A 165 -10.96 9.96 2.01
C LYS A 165 -9.79 9.49 1.12
N PRO A 166 -9.32 10.34 0.19
CA PRO A 166 -8.21 9.97 -0.68
C PRO A 166 -6.90 9.87 0.12
N LEU A 167 -6.09 8.86 -0.18
CA LEU A 167 -4.74 8.75 0.34
C LEU A 167 -3.76 9.50 -0.54
N SER A 168 -2.80 10.20 0.07
CA SER A 168 -1.75 10.92 -0.65
C SER A 168 -0.78 9.97 -1.33
N ALA A 169 -0.33 10.34 -2.52
CA ALA A 169 0.65 9.61 -3.30
C ALA A 169 2.06 10.20 -3.19
N TRP A 170 3.06 9.38 -3.47
CA TRP A 170 4.40 9.86 -3.82
C TRP A 170 4.41 10.11 -5.32
N ASN A 171 4.79 11.29 -5.72
CA ASN A 171 4.53 11.81 -7.07
C ASN A 171 5.78 12.10 -7.90
N SER A 172 6.94 11.60 -7.48
CA SER A 172 8.13 11.64 -8.31
C SER A 172 9.05 10.44 -8.06
N PRO A 173 9.87 10.03 -9.04
CA PRO A 173 10.85 8.97 -8.87
C PRO A 173 11.85 9.26 -7.75
N LEU A 174 12.35 10.50 -7.67
CA LEU A 174 13.31 10.87 -6.62
C LEU A 174 12.69 10.78 -5.23
N GLN A 175 11.49 11.31 -5.04
CA GLN A 175 10.79 11.22 -3.76
C GLN A 175 10.55 9.75 -3.37
N THR A 176 10.13 8.92 -4.31
CA THR A 176 9.88 7.50 -4.11
C THR A 176 11.17 6.77 -3.73
N TYR A 177 12.27 7.05 -4.43
CA TYR A 177 13.58 6.48 -4.13
C TYR A 177 14.04 6.85 -2.72
N MET A 178 13.99 8.13 -2.36
CA MET A 178 14.42 8.61 -1.05
C MET A 178 13.60 8.01 0.09
N LYS A 179 12.30 7.86 -0.09
CA LYS A 179 11.44 7.18 0.89
C LYS A 179 11.76 5.70 1.03
N LEU A 180 11.98 4.99 -0.06
CA LEU A 180 12.26 3.55 -0.05
C LEU A 180 13.67 3.22 0.43
N PHE A 181 14.67 3.94 -0.08
CA PHE A 181 16.08 3.56 -0.01
C PHE A 181 17.01 4.68 0.50
N GLY A 182 16.56 5.92 0.47
CA GLY A 182 17.36 7.06 0.93
C GLY A 182 17.81 6.89 2.37
N GLY A 183 19.01 7.40 2.68
CA GLY A 183 19.53 7.41 4.03
C GLY A 183 18.59 8.18 4.97
N ASP A 184 18.64 7.82 6.23
CA ASP A 184 18.01 8.62 7.27
C ASP A 184 18.98 9.75 7.61
N ASP A 185 18.77 10.93 7.01
CA ASP A 185 19.63 12.12 7.22
C ASP A 185 19.58 12.63 8.66
N MET A 186 18.64 12.12 9.44
CA MET A 186 18.41 12.54 10.82
C MET A 186 18.85 11.44 11.81
N PRO A 187 19.60 11.79 12.87
CA PRO A 187 19.97 10.85 13.92
C PRO A 187 18.74 10.17 14.54
N ILE A 188 18.88 8.89 14.90
CA ILE A 188 17.77 8.09 15.43
C ILE A 188 17.14 8.71 16.69
N ALA A 189 17.95 9.34 17.54
CA ALA A 189 17.46 10.02 18.73
C ALA A 189 16.50 11.18 18.38
N GLN A 190 16.83 11.94 17.33
CA GLN A 190 16.00 13.04 16.87
C GLN A 190 14.70 12.52 16.22
N ARG A 191 14.78 11.44 15.45
CA ARG A 191 13.58 10.79 14.89
C ARG A 191 12.63 10.26 15.97
N ARG A 192 13.19 9.68 17.04
CA ARG A 192 12.41 9.24 18.21
C ARG A 192 11.76 10.40 18.94
N ALA A 193 12.46 11.53 19.08
CA ALA A 193 11.91 12.73 19.71
C ALA A 193 10.72 13.28 18.91
N LEU A 194 10.83 13.39 17.59
CA LEU A 194 9.73 13.82 16.71
C LEU A 194 8.52 12.89 16.83
N LEU A 195 8.74 11.58 16.84
CA LEU A 195 7.66 10.60 16.95
C LEU A 195 6.95 10.68 18.31
N ALA A 196 7.70 10.96 19.38
CA ALA A 196 7.15 11.19 20.71
C ALA A 196 6.32 12.49 20.77
N GLU A 197 6.79 13.55 20.11
CA GLU A 197 6.06 14.80 19.96
C GLU A 197 4.73 14.61 19.20
N GLU A 198 4.77 13.94 18.04
CA GLU A 198 3.55 13.62 17.28
C GLU A 198 2.54 12.81 18.12
N ARG A 199 2.99 11.86 18.93
CA ARG A 199 2.13 11.09 19.84
C ARG A 199 1.53 12.00 20.92
N SER A 200 2.33 12.87 21.54
CA SER A 200 1.85 13.78 22.56
C SER A 200 0.76 14.72 22.04
N VAL A 201 0.89 15.20 20.81
CA VAL A 201 -0.13 16.00 20.15
C VAL A 201 -1.41 15.18 19.95
N LEU A 202 -1.31 13.94 19.50
CA LEU A 202 -2.46 13.05 19.30
C LEU A 202 -3.19 12.74 20.62
N ASP A 203 -2.43 12.48 21.69
CA ASP A 203 -3.00 12.23 23.02
C ASP A 203 -3.79 13.44 23.53
N SER A 204 -3.26 14.65 23.34
CA SER A 204 -3.94 15.90 23.72
C SER A 204 -5.23 16.09 22.93
N VAL A 205 -5.17 15.89 21.62
CA VAL A 205 -6.33 15.97 20.73
C VAL A 205 -7.39 14.92 21.07
N MET A 206 -6.96 13.70 21.43
CA MET A 206 -7.87 12.62 21.84
C MET A 206 -8.61 12.97 23.16
N ILE A 207 -7.93 13.59 24.11
CA ILE A 207 -8.52 14.04 25.38
C ILE A 207 -9.59 15.09 25.11
N GLU A 208 -9.25 16.14 24.36
CA GLU A 208 -10.17 17.22 24.00
C GLU A 208 -11.40 16.69 23.26
N ALA A 209 -11.19 15.79 22.29
CA ALA A 209 -12.30 15.21 21.53
C ALA A 209 -13.23 14.34 22.39
N LYS A 210 -12.71 13.60 23.37
CA LYS A 210 -13.52 12.85 24.33
C LYS A 210 -14.36 13.75 25.23
N ASP A 211 -13.81 14.88 25.65
CA ASP A 211 -14.55 15.84 26.46
C ASP A 211 -15.70 16.50 25.68
N MET A 212 -15.54 16.68 24.38
CA MET A 212 -16.57 17.16 23.47
C MET A 212 -17.75 16.20 23.27
N GLN A 213 -17.61 14.90 23.55
CA GLN A 213 -18.66 13.89 23.33
C GLN A 213 -19.93 14.13 24.19
N ARG A 214 -19.81 14.88 25.26
CA ARG A 214 -20.93 15.09 26.22
C ARG A 214 -21.95 16.04 25.64
N GLY A 215 -23.18 15.56 25.40
CA GLY A 215 -24.32 16.39 25.01
C GLY A 215 -24.45 16.64 23.49
N LEU A 216 -23.76 15.88 22.65
CA LEU A 216 -23.84 16.01 21.20
C LEU A 216 -25.14 15.43 20.62
N THR A 217 -25.56 15.99 19.49
CA THR A 217 -26.58 15.37 18.64
C THR A 217 -26.04 14.08 18.01
N LYS A 218 -26.93 13.20 17.53
CA LYS A 218 -26.51 11.99 16.82
C LYS A 218 -25.61 12.30 15.62
N SER A 219 -25.95 13.32 14.83
CA SER A 219 -25.14 13.73 13.68
C SER A 219 -23.73 14.19 14.05
N ASP A 220 -23.60 14.87 15.19
CA ASP A 220 -22.29 15.34 15.65
C ASP A 220 -21.50 14.21 16.31
N THR A 221 -22.16 13.25 16.95
CA THR A 221 -21.55 12.02 17.43
C THR A 221 -20.96 11.23 16.27
N ASP A 222 -21.71 11.03 15.17
CA ASP A 222 -21.24 10.32 13.99
C ASP A 222 -19.97 10.99 13.39
N LYS A 223 -19.94 12.33 13.32
CA LYS A 223 -18.75 13.08 12.87
C LYS A 223 -17.57 12.93 13.82
N LEU A 224 -17.83 12.93 15.13
CA LEU A 224 -16.79 12.76 16.13
C LEU A 224 -16.22 11.33 16.11
N ASP A 225 -17.03 10.33 15.85
CA ASP A 225 -16.59 8.94 15.66
C ASP A 225 -15.70 8.79 14.41
N GLU A 226 -16.01 9.49 13.31
CA GLU A 226 -15.12 9.60 12.15
C GLU A 226 -13.77 10.23 12.51
N TYR A 227 -13.79 11.24 13.36
CA TYR A 227 -12.59 11.90 13.85
C TYR A 227 -11.75 10.98 14.73
N PHE A 228 -12.34 10.24 15.66
CA PHE A 228 -11.65 9.23 16.48
C PHE A 228 -11.02 8.13 15.63
N GLN A 229 -11.71 7.70 14.58
CA GLN A 229 -11.12 6.73 13.66
C GLN A 229 -9.89 7.30 12.94
N SER A 230 -9.92 8.59 12.58
CA SER A 230 -8.77 9.29 11.99
C SER A 230 -7.55 9.24 12.90
N ILE A 231 -7.76 9.49 14.19
CA ILE A 231 -6.69 9.45 15.19
C ILE A 231 -6.12 8.02 15.31
N ARG A 232 -6.96 6.99 15.36
CA ARG A 232 -6.51 5.58 15.41
C ARG A 232 -5.68 5.17 14.18
N ASP A 233 -6.03 5.68 13.00
CA ASP A 233 -5.26 5.42 11.79
C ASP A 233 -3.87 6.06 11.85
N ILE A 234 -3.78 7.26 12.42
CA ILE A 234 -2.50 7.94 12.68
C ILE A 234 -1.69 7.17 13.74
N GLU A 235 -2.29 6.78 14.86
CA GLU A 235 -1.64 5.96 15.90
C GLU A 235 -1.07 4.66 15.33
N THR A 236 -1.83 3.98 14.49
CA THR A 236 -1.40 2.74 13.82
C THR A 236 -0.18 3.01 12.91
N ARG A 237 -0.19 4.12 12.18
CA ARG A 237 0.93 4.54 11.33
C ARG A 237 2.18 4.88 12.15
N LEU A 238 2.02 5.62 13.24
CA LEU A 238 3.13 5.97 14.14
C LEU A 238 3.71 4.73 14.82
N SER A 239 2.87 3.82 15.29
CA SER A 239 3.31 2.56 15.89
C SER A 239 4.11 1.71 14.89
N LYS A 240 3.69 1.69 13.64
CA LYS A 240 4.43 1.01 12.59
C LYS A 240 5.76 1.71 12.28
N ALA A 241 5.77 3.04 12.20
CA ALA A 241 7.00 3.80 12.00
C ALA A 241 8.02 3.53 13.11
N GLU A 242 7.57 3.43 14.35
CA GLU A 242 8.41 3.08 15.50
C GLU A 242 8.99 1.67 15.39
N GLN A 243 8.19 0.65 15.03
CA GLN A 243 8.66 -0.73 14.84
C GLN A 243 9.79 -0.83 13.80
N TRP A 244 9.75 0.03 12.78
CA TRP A 244 10.73 0.03 11.70
C TRP A 244 11.86 1.04 11.88
N MET A 245 11.86 1.81 12.98
CA MET A 245 12.83 2.88 13.20
C MET A 245 14.26 2.36 13.33
N ASP A 246 14.42 1.24 14.06
CA ASP A 246 15.72 0.60 14.28
C ASP A 246 16.11 -0.40 13.19
N VAL A 247 15.21 -0.65 12.22
CA VAL A 247 15.45 -1.55 11.08
C VAL A 247 16.02 -0.73 9.93
N PRO A 248 17.26 -0.98 9.49
CA PRO A 248 17.84 -0.27 8.35
C PRO A 248 16.97 -0.43 7.10
N LYS A 249 16.93 0.61 6.26
CA LYS A 249 16.32 0.48 4.94
C LYS A 249 17.13 -0.50 4.09
N SER A 250 16.43 -1.24 3.24
CA SER A 250 17.06 -2.14 2.29
C SER A 250 17.98 -1.36 1.35
N ARG A 251 19.11 -1.97 0.97
CA ARG A 251 19.96 -1.37 -0.06
C ARG A 251 19.21 -1.30 -1.38
N SER A 252 19.30 -0.16 -2.05
CA SER A 252 18.70 0.02 -3.37
C SER A 252 19.37 -0.88 -4.40
N PRO A 253 18.61 -1.59 -5.24
CA PRO A 253 19.13 -2.25 -6.43
C PRO A 253 19.31 -1.29 -7.62
N LEU A 254 18.94 -0.02 -7.46
CA LEU A 254 18.98 1.03 -8.49
C LEU A 254 19.83 2.19 -8.00
N ASP A 255 20.41 2.92 -8.93
CA ASP A 255 21.00 4.22 -8.65
C ASP A 255 19.93 5.25 -8.35
N GLN A 256 20.31 6.31 -7.62
CA GLN A 256 19.40 7.40 -7.32
C GLN A 256 18.98 8.10 -8.63
N PRO A 257 17.67 8.26 -8.87
CA PRO A 257 17.19 8.92 -10.07
C PRO A 257 17.46 10.42 -10.06
N ASP A 258 17.62 10.99 -11.25
CA ASP A 258 17.69 12.42 -11.43
C ASP A 258 16.38 13.12 -11.03
N LYS A 259 16.50 14.37 -10.55
CA LYS A 259 15.34 15.16 -10.13
C LYS A 259 14.43 15.54 -11.30
N ALA A 260 14.97 15.65 -12.49
CA ALA A 260 14.31 16.23 -13.67
C ALA A 260 13.78 15.18 -14.67
N LEU A 261 13.48 13.95 -14.21
CA LEU A 261 12.87 12.95 -15.09
C LEU A 261 11.44 13.36 -15.43
N VAL A 262 11.10 13.28 -16.71
CA VAL A 262 9.76 13.63 -17.24
C VAL A 262 9.29 12.63 -18.30
N GLY A 263 7.99 12.49 -18.46
CA GLY A 263 7.38 11.67 -19.49
C GLY A 263 7.80 10.19 -19.41
N ARG A 264 8.18 9.60 -20.53
CA ARG A 264 8.51 8.17 -20.60
C ARG A 264 9.60 7.74 -19.62
N SER A 265 10.66 8.53 -19.44
CA SER A 265 11.77 8.20 -18.54
C SER A 265 11.33 8.21 -17.06
N GLU A 266 10.42 9.09 -16.70
CA GLU A 266 9.78 9.13 -15.38
C GLU A 266 8.97 7.86 -15.13
N ILE A 267 8.09 7.50 -16.08
CA ILE A 267 7.26 6.28 -15.99
C ILE A 267 8.14 5.03 -15.87
N GLU A 268 9.15 4.88 -16.72
CA GLU A 268 10.09 3.74 -16.67
C GLU A 268 10.82 3.66 -15.33
N MET A 269 11.22 4.78 -14.76
CA MET A 269 11.87 4.81 -13.45
C MET A 269 10.89 4.45 -12.33
N MET A 270 9.63 4.94 -12.37
CA MET A 270 8.59 4.55 -11.42
C MET A 270 8.33 3.04 -11.46
N TYR A 271 8.26 2.42 -12.63
CA TYR A 271 8.15 0.96 -12.74
C TYR A 271 9.34 0.22 -12.11
N LYS A 272 10.56 0.67 -12.36
CA LYS A 272 11.76 0.10 -11.73
C LYS A 272 11.72 0.21 -10.21
N LEU A 273 11.26 1.34 -9.68
CA LEU A 273 11.10 1.57 -8.25
C LEU A 273 10.00 0.69 -7.64
N MET A 274 8.86 0.51 -8.32
CA MET A 274 7.81 -0.41 -7.88
C MET A 274 8.32 -1.85 -7.80
N VAL A 275 9.00 -2.33 -8.83
CA VAL A 275 9.62 -3.66 -8.83
C VAL A 275 10.63 -3.79 -7.70
N SER A 276 11.47 -2.78 -7.49
CA SER A 276 12.47 -2.76 -6.42
C SER A 276 11.82 -2.79 -5.03
N ALA A 277 10.73 -2.05 -4.81
CA ALA A 277 9.98 -2.07 -3.56
C ALA A 277 9.39 -3.46 -3.24
N ILE A 278 8.92 -4.16 -4.28
CA ILE A 278 8.39 -5.53 -4.16
C ILE A 278 9.51 -6.54 -3.89
N LEU A 279 10.63 -6.44 -4.60
CA LEU A 279 11.76 -7.37 -4.44
C LEU A 279 12.44 -7.24 -3.07
N THR A 280 12.49 -6.05 -2.52
CA THR A 280 13.06 -5.77 -1.19
C THR A 280 12.05 -5.91 -0.05
N ASP A 281 10.82 -6.35 -0.34
CA ASP A 281 9.70 -6.49 0.59
C ASP A 281 9.40 -5.22 1.42
N ASN A 282 9.75 -4.05 0.88
CA ASN A 282 9.41 -2.77 1.49
C ASN A 282 7.90 -2.58 1.59
N THR A 283 7.17 -3.08 0.61
CA THR A 283 5.71 -3.19 0.61
C THR A 283 5.25 -4.41 -0.18
N ARG A 284 4.00 -4.81 0.02
CA ARG A 284 3.33 -5.90 -0.72
C ARG A 284 2.11 -5.42 -1.49
N VAL A 285 1.76 -4.13 -1.33
CA VAL A 285 0.62 -3.51 -2.01
C VAL A 285 1.06 -2.17 -2.59
N ILE A 286 0.93 -2.03 -3.90
CA ILE A 286 1.24 -0.79 -4.61
C ILE A 286 0.04 -0.38 -5.44
N THR A 287 -0.27 0.90 -5.43
CA THR A 287 -1.26 1.52 -6.30
C THR A 287 -0.56 2.62 -7.08
N TYR A 288 -0.63 2.56 -8.40
CA TYR A 288 -0.02 3.56 -9.27
C TYR A 288 -1.05 4.17 -10.20
N ARG A 289 -1.20 5.47 -10.11
CA ARG A 289 -1.93 6.28 -11.08
C ARG A 289 -0.92 6.81 -12.10
N GLU A 290 -0.96 6.24 -13.29
CA GLU A 290 -0.07 6.65 -14.36
C GLU A 290 -0.39 8.07 -14.82
N PRO A 291 0.63 8.84 -15.29
CA PRO A 291 0.41 10.12 -15.96
C PRO A 291 -0.50 9.94 -17.17
N GLY A 292 -1.31 10.94 -17.44
CA GLY A 292 -2.23 10.97 -18.60
C GLY A 292 -1.54 11.47 -19.86
#